data_2b2f4b774d2a8f038662bff1ee557e27
#
_entry.id   2b2f4b774d2a8f038662bff1ee557e27
#
_cell.length_a   1.000
_cell.length_b   1.000
_cell.length_c   1.000
_cell.angle_alpha   90.00
_cell.angle_beta   90.00
_cell.angle_gamma   90.00
#
_symmetry.space_group_name_H-M   'P 1'
#
loop_
_entity.id
_entity.type
_entity.pdbx_description
1 polymer ?
#
loop_
_entity_poly.entity_id
_entity_poly.type
_entity_poly.pdbx_seq_one_letter_code
_entity_poly.pdbx_strand_id
1 'polypeptide(L)'
;MTLLEIENLNVFYEMKSKTVHAIRNLSIKMEEGEVLGLVGESGSGKSTFGMSLLRILPESTKITADKMILNRQSSKGEIISSNILKLSESRMRRLRWKHISMIFQSSMNSLNPVTRIEDQFADAMFWHGYKKSEISARIDSYLRLAELPSFVRYSYPHELSGGMKQRCAIAMSLLCNPELVIADEPTTALDVVVQRKILKLLVETKSELNLSIIFITHDISLLASLAQRVGVMYDGSLVELAPMNQLFTNPRHPYSIGLIATIPRLKDERKELFEMPGYPPDMSKDVVGCAFAPRCKYASGICTSQTPDFREISPGHMVSCHNAEVINDGTHN
;
A
#
# COMPACT_ATOMS: atom_id res chain seq x y z
N MET A 1 14.00 10.45 -8.93
CA MET A 1 14.91 10.06 -7.81
C MET A 1 14.27 8.88 -7.08
N THR A 2 15.06 7.82 -6.78
CA THR A 2 14.53 6.70 -5.97
C THR A 2 14.21 7.20 -4.57
N LEU A 3 12.93 7.23 -4.23
CA LEU A 3 12.42 7.68 -2.93
C LEU A 3 12.57 6.60 -1.86
N LEU A 4 12.16 5.37 -2.17
CA LEU A 4 12.17 4.23 -1.25
C LEU A 4 12.93 3.06 -1.87
N GLU A 5 13.89 2.51 -1.13
CA GLU A 5 14.64 1.32 -1.52
C GLU A 5 14.59 0.28 -0.40
N ILE A 6 14.06 -0.90 -0.72
CA ILE A 6 13.92 -2.03 0.19
C ILE A 6 14.56 -3.24 -0.46
N GLU A 7 15.43 -3.92 0.29
CA GLU A 7 16.06 -5.18 -0.12
C GLU A 7 15.92 -6.22 1.00
N ASN A 8 15.40 -7.38 0.65
CA ASN A 8 15.25 -8.55 1.51
C ASN A 8 14.51 -8.26 2.83
N LEU A 9 13.39 -7.53 2.76
CA LEU A 9 12.55 -7.27 3.92
C LEU A 9 11.87 -8.57 4.38
N ASN A 10 12.04 -8.86 5.67
CA ASN A 10 11.36 -9.96 6.35
C ASN A 10 10.67 -9.44 7.60
N VAL A 11 9.45 -9.89 7.85
CA VAL A 11 8.67 -9.54 9.04
C VAL A 11 8.08 -10.79 9.66
N PHE A 12 8.39 -11.01 10.94
CA PHE A 12 7.93 -12.14 11.72
C PHE A 12 7.10 -11.68 12.90
N TYR A 13 5.87 -12.16 13.02
CA TYR A 13 5.07 -12.03 14.23
C TYR A 13 5.36 -13.22 15.16
N GLU A 14 6.00 -12.94 16.29
CA GLU A 14 6.29 -13.93 17.30
C GLU A 14 5.10 -14.06 18.26
N MET A 15 4.38 -15.16 18.18
CA MET A 15 3.28 -15.51 19.08
C MET A 15 3.72 -16.60 20.04
N LYS A 16 3.02 -16.76 21.18
CA LYS A 16 3.37 -17.75 22.21
C LYS A 16 3.54 -19.18 21.70
N SER A 17 2.82 -19.57 20.66
CA SER A 17 2.79 -20.94 20.15
C SER A 17 3.32 -21.10 18.74
N LYS A 18 3.48 -20.02 17.99
CA LYS A 18 3.93 -20.06 16.59
C LYS A 18 4.53 -18.73 16.14
N THR A 19 5.38 -18.78 15.13
CA THR A 19 5.87 -17.60 14.42
C THR A 19 5.18 -17.52 13.06
N VAL A 20 4.66 -16.35 12.71
CA VAL A 20 4.06 -16.07 11.39
C VAL A 20 5.05 -15.25 10.58
N HIS A 21 5.51 -15.77 9.44
CA HIS A 21 6.41 -15.06 8.53
C HIS A 21 5.58 -14.24 7.55
N ALA A 22 5.19 -13.05 7.98
CA ALA A 22 4.20 -12.20 7.29
C ALA A 22 4.75 -11.47 6.06
N ILE A 23 6.06 -11.22 5.99
CA ILE A 23 6.77 -10.70 4.79
C ILE A 23 7.99 -11.56 4.58
N ARG A 24 8.17 -12.05 3.35
CA ARG A 24 9.22 -12.99 2.96
C ARG A 24 10.09 -12.40 1.85
N ASN A 25 11.33 -12.02 2.18
CA ASN A 25 12.37 -11.56 1.23
C ASN A 25 11.87 -10.51 0.21
N LEU A 26 10.99 -9.57 0.66
CA LEU A 26 10.40 -8.58 -0.21
C LEU A 26 11.45 -7.52 -0.58
N SER A 27 11.65 -7.32 -1.89
CA SER A 27 12.53 -6.29 -2.44
C SER A 27 11.75 -5.43 -3.41
N ILE A 28 11.82 -4.10 -3.23
CA ILE A 28 11.11 -3.14 -4.07
C ILE A 28 11.79 -1.77 -4.04
N LYS A 29 11.77 -1.09 -5.19
CA LYS A 29 12.19 0.31 -5.32
C LYS A 29 11.01 1.14 -5.80
N MET A 30 10.91 2.36 -5.31
CA MET A 30 9.86 3.31 -5.67
C MET A 30 10.48 4.66 -5.99
N GLU A 31 10.05 5.27 -7.08
CA GLU A 31 10.50 6.59 -7.49
C GLU A 31 9.67 7.71 -6.84
N GLU A 32 10.24 8.90 -6.76
CA GLU A 32 9.55 10.11 -6.30
C GLU A 32 8.38 10.44 -7.24
N GLY A 33 7.23 10.80 -6.66
CA GLY A 33 6.02 11.11 -7.40
C GLY A 33 5.31 9.90 -8.02
N GLU A 34 5.75 8.67 -7.70
CA GLU A 34 5.14 7.43 -8.19
C GLU A 34 3.91 7.05 -7.36
N VAL A 35 2.90 6.48 -7.99
CA VAL A 35 1.86 5.67 -7.33
C VAL A 35 2.14 4.20 -7.59
N LEU A 36 2.54 3.50 -6.55
CA LEU A 36 2.77 2.06 -6.54
C LEU A 36 1.55 1.36 -5.96
N GLY A 37 0.83 0.59 -6.76
CA GLY A 37 -0.24 -0.28 -6.29
C GLY A 37 0.31 -1.55 -5.65
N LEU A 38 -0.28 -1.99 -4.54
CA LEU A 38 -0.04 -3.33 -3.98
C LEU A 38 -1.36 -4.07 -3.87
N VAL A 39 -1.47 -5.22 -4.55
CA VAL A 39 -2.67 -6.06 -4.56
C VAL A 39 -2.38 -7.47 -4.08
N GLY A 40 -3.42 -8.20 -3.71
CA GLY A 40 -3.36 -9.60 -3.28
C GLY A 40 -4.51 -9.92 -2.34
N GLU A 41 -4.73 -11.20 -2.07
CA GLU A 41 -5.75 -11.67 -1.14
C GLU A 41 -5.55 -11.12 0.27
N SER A 42 -6.63 -11.15 1.09
CA SER A 42 -6.51 -10.83 2.52
C SER A 42 -5.48 -11.75 3.18
N GLY A 43 -4.66 -11.18 4.06
CA GLY A 43 -3.58 -11.92 4.73
C GLY A 43 -2.29 -12.07 3.90
N SER A 44 -2.18 -11.55 2.67
CA SER A 44 -0.95 -11.67 1.87
C SER A 44 0.22 -10.78 2.33
N GLY A 45 0.07 -10.01 3.41
CA GLY A 45 1.15 -9.20 4.01
C GLY A 45 1.15 -7.72 3.64
N LYS A 46 0.23 -7.22 2.80
CA LYS A 46 0.20 -5.83 2.32
C LYS A 46 0.20 -4.77 3.43
N SER A 47 -0.74 -4.88 4.38
CA SER A 47 -0.83 -3.95 5.53
C SER A 47 0.40 -4.05 6.43
N THR A 48 0.92 -5.27 6.63
CA THR A 48 2.17 -5.51 7.38
C THR A 48 3.34 -4.78 6.71
N PHE A 49 3.43 -4.82 5.38
CA PHE A 49 4.42 -4.06 4.62
C PHE A 49 4.30 -2.56 4.90
N GLY A 50 3.12 -1.97 4.76
CA GLY A 50 2.90 -0.55 5.05
C GLY A 50 3.25 -0.17 6.48
N MET A 51 2.80 -0.95 7.48
CA MET A 51 3.09 -0.71 8.89
C MET A 51 4.57 -0.89 9.24
N SER A 52 5.30 -1.77 8.53
CA SER A 52 6.73 -1.97 8.75
C SER A 52 7.55 -0.73 8.39
N LEU A 53 7.16 0.01 7.34
CA LEU A 53 7.80 1.27 6.93
C LEU A 53 7.70 2.36 8.02
N LEU A 54 6.62 2.34 8.78
CA LEU A 54 6.41 3.26 9.89
C LEU A 54 6.90 2.71 11.23
N ARG A 55 7.34 1.45 11.28
CA ARG A 55 7.72 0.75 12.52
C ARG A 55 6.65 0.87 13.61
N ILE A 56 5.38 0.63 13.24
CA ILE A 56 4.22 0.67 14.15
C ILE A 56 3.60 -0.72 14.37
N LEU A 57 4.33 -1.77 14.01
CA LEU A 57 3.96 -3.15 14.31
C LEU A 57 4.08 -3.42 15.82
N PRO A 58 3.37 -4.44 16.36
CA PRO A 58 3.50 -4.85 17.77
C PRO A 58 4.95 -5.09 18.18
N GLU A 59 5.29 -4.87 19.45
CA GLU A 59 6.66 -5.04 19.97
C GLU A 59 7.22 -6.45 19.79
N SER A 60 6.34 -7.46 19.78
CA SER A 60 6.70 -8.86 19.51
C SER A 60 7.01 -9.15 18.05
N THR A 61 7.10 -8.12 17.20
CA THR A 61 7.38 -8.29 15.77
C THR A 61 8.86 -8.08 15.49
N LYS A 62 9.48 -9.06 14.82
CA LYS A 62 10.85 -8.94 14.33
C LYS A 62 10.85 -8.46 12.88
N ILE A 63 11.55 -7.36 12.60
CA ILE A 63 11.73 -6.80 11.25
C ILE A 63 13.21 -6.86 10.91
N THR A 64 13.55 -7.45 9.76
CA THR A 64 14.90 -7.48 9.21
C THR A 64 14.87 -7.11 7.73
N ALA A 65 15.91 -6.43 7.25
CA ALA A 65 16.13 -6.13 5.85
C ALA A 65 17.61 -5.83 5.61
N ASP A 66 18.11 -6.09 4.42
CA ASP A 66 19.46 -5.68 4.01
C ASP A 66 19.49 -4.17 3.81
N LYS A 67 18.45 -3.63 3.15
CA LYS A 67 18.21 -2.20 3.02
C LYS A 67 16.74 -1.85 3.31
N MET A 68 16.52 -0.72 3.96
CA MET A 68 15.23 -0.07 4.11
C MET A 68 15.46 1.42 4.20
N ILE A 69 15.67 2.04 3.03
CA ILE A 69 16.17 3.41 2.89
C ILE A 69 15.08 4.31 2.33
N LEU A 70 14.82 5.41 3.03
CA LEU A 70 14.04 6.53 2.52
C LEU A 70 15.01 7.65 2.12
N ASN A 71 14.98 8.03 0.85
CA ASN A 71 15.71 9.18 0.32
C ASN A 71 14.78 10.38 0.23
N ARG A 72 15.29 11.55 0.59
CA ARG A 72 14.53 12.81 0.61
C ARG A 72 15.40 13.92 0.06
N GLN A 73 14.81 14.91 -0.53
CA GLN A 73 15.53 16.10 -0.94
C GLN A 73 15.50 17.15 0.18
N SER A 74 16.66 17.68 0.54
CA SER A 74 16.75 18.81 1.47
C SER A 74 16.29 20.10 0.78
N SER A 75 16.02 21.16 1.56
CA SER A 75 15.73 22.50 1.03
C SER A 75 16.89 23.08 0.18
N LYS A 76 18.08 22.50 0.28
CA LYS A 76 19.27 22.86 -0.51
C LYS A 76 19.48 21.98 -1.74
N GLY A 77 18.56 21.04 -2.01
CA GLY A 77 18.67 20.10 -3.13
C GLY A 77 19.54 18.86 -2.88
N GLU A 78 20.11 18.71 -1.67
CA GLU A 78 20.93 17.55 -1.31
C GLU A 78 20.05 16.33 -0.98
N ILE A 79 20.50 15.13 -1.35
CA ILE A 79 19.80 13.89 -1.00
C ILE A 79 20.17 13.49 0.42
N ILE A 80 19.16 13.36 1.27
CA ILE A 80 19.28 12.84 2.64
C ILE A 80 18.73 11.42 2.66
N SER A 81 19.61 10.43 2.83
CA SER A 81 19.24 9.01 2.95
C SER A 81 19.06 8.62 4.43
N SER A 82 17.96 7.97 4.75
CA SER A 82 17.64 7.49 6.09
C SER A 82 17.36 6.00 6.08
N ASN A 83 18.21 5.20 6.74
CA ASN A 83 17.89 3.78 6.95
C ASN A 83 16.85 3.67 8.07
N ILE A 84 15.62 3.33 7.72
CA ILE A 84 14.46 3.28 8.62
C ILE A 84 14.70 2.34 9.80
N LEU A 85 15.32 1.18 9.58
CA LEU A 85 15.57 0.19 10.65
C LEU A 85 16.60 0.67 11.68
N LYS A 86 17.55 1.54 11.25
CA LYS A 86 18.64 2.03 12.11
C LYS A 86 18.30 3.34 12.82
N LEU A 87 17.12 3.94 12.54
CA LEU A 87 16.72 5.18 13.22
C LEU A 87 16.37 4.91 14.69
N SER A 88 16.82 5.81 15.58
CA SER A 88 16.30 5.85 16.95
C SER A 88 14.82 6.21 16.96
N GLU A 89 14.08 5.84 18.00
CA GLU A 89 12.64 6.12 18.07
C GLU A 89 12.34 7.64 17.99
N SER A 90 13.19 8.47 18.59
CA SER A 90 13.05 9.93 18.50
C SER A 90 13.20 10.47 17.08
N ARG A 91 14.09 9.87 16.27
CA ARG A 91 14.22 10.20 14.84
C ARG A 91 13.05 9.64 14.02
N MET A 92 12.58 8.43 14.36
CA MET A 92 11.43 7.81 13.72
C MET A 92 10.14 8.60 13.96
N ARG A 93 9.90 9.12 15.17
CA ARG A 93 8.76 10.03 15.47
C ARG A 93 8.77 11.28 14.61
N ARG A 94 9.94 11.87 14.33
CA ARG A 94 10.08 13.02 13.43
C ARG A 94 9.84 12.67 11.98
N LEU A 95 10.14 11.43 11.58
CA LEU A 95 9.94 10.94 10.22
C LEU A 95 8.47 10.66 9.94
N ARG A 96 7.77 10.02 10.91
CA ARG A 96 6.32 9.79 10.81
C ARG A 96 5.60 11.14 10.66
N TRP A 97 4.55 11.17 9.87
CA TRP A 97 3.75 12.33 9.49
C TRP A 97 4.46 13.34 8.60
N LYS A 98 5.69 13.71 8.92
CA LYS A 98 6.43 14.73 8.20
C LYS A 98 6.99 14.23 6.86
N HIS A 99 7.35 12.96 6.78
CA HIS A 99 7.98 12.37 5.61
C HIS A 99 7.25 11.12 5.11
N ILE A 100 6.76 10.30 6.03
CA ILE A 100 5.89 9.16 5.72
C ILE A 100 4.64 9.27 6.57
N SER A 101 3.47 9.19 5.95
CA SER A 101 2.21 9.06 6.65
C SER A 101 1.42 7.85 6.17
N MET A 102 0.36 7.50 6.90
CA MET A 102 -0.48 6.35 6.58
C MET A 102 -1.95 6.68 6.78
N ILE A 103 -2.75 6.30 5.79
CA ILE A 103 -4.20 6.21 5.87
C ILE A 103 -4.50 4.75 6.18
N PHE A 104 -4.98 4.46 7.39
CA PHE A 104 -5.25 3.10 7.85
C PHE A 104 -6.55 2.56 7.26
N GLN A 105 -6.63 1.25 7.14
CA GLN A 105 -7.89 0.55 6.90
C GLN A 105 -8.91 0.96 7.96
N SER A 106 -10.13 1.29 7.55
CA SER A 106 -11.18 1.81 8.46
C SER A 106 -10.77 3.08 9.22
N SER A 107 -9.99 3.97 8.59
CA SER A 107 -9.47 5.20 9.21
C SER A 107 -10.56 6.13 9.77
N MET A 108 -11.83 5.92 9.43
CA MET A 108 -12.97 6.58 10.11
C MET A 108 -12.96 6.39 11.63
N ASN A 109 -12.39 5.29 12.12
CA ASN A 109 -12.29 4.97 13.55
C ASN A 109 -10.99 5.51 14.19
N SER A 110 -10.08 6.09 13.41
CA SER A 110 -8.84 6.67 13.93
C SER A 110 -9.03 8.04 14.55
N LEU A 111 -10.14 8.72 14.24
CA LEU A 111 -10.48 10.01 14.81
C LEU A 111 -10.96 9.85 16.27
N ASN A 112 -10.41 10.66 17.18
CA ASN A 112 -10.82 10.67 18.59
C ASN A 112 -12.26 11.21 18.71
N PRO A 113 -13.24 10.40 19.17
CA PRO A 113 -14.65 10.78 19.16
C PRO A 113 -15.01 11.93 20.10
N VAL A 114 -14.18 12.22 21.10
CA VAL A 114 -14.42 13.24 22.12
C VAL A 114 -13.62 14.54 21.91
N THR A 115 -12.92 14.65 20.76
CA THR A 115 -12.12 15.82 20.41
C THR A 115 -12.58 16.36 19.06
N ARG A 116 -12.68 17.68 18.91
CA ARG A 116 -13.07 18.31 17.63
C ARG A 116 -12.03 18.06 16.56
N ILE A 117 -12.46 18.13 15.30
CA ILE A 117 -11.59 17.92 14.13
C ILE A 117 -10.43 18.93 14.13
N GLU A 118 -10.70 20.21 14.40
CA GLU A 118 -9.63 21.24 14.42
C GLU A 118 -8.56 20.98 15.47
N ASP A 119 -8.97 20.50 16.66
CA ASP A 119 -8.03 20.22 17.75
C ASP A 119 -7.12 19.04 17.41
N GLN A 120 -7.68 17.96 16.81
CA GLN A 120 -6.90 16.82 16.36
C GLN A 120 -5.90 17.20 15.26
N PHE A 121 -6.33 18.05 14.32
CA PHE A 121 -5.48 18.57 13.25
C PHE A 121 -4.39 19.47 13.80
N ALA A 122 -4.75 20.35 14.75
CA ALA A 122 -3.80 21.24 15.41
C ALA A 122 -2.73 20.46 16.19
N ASP A 123 -3.13 19.46 16.96
CA ASP A 123 -2.22 18.61 17.73
C ASP A 123 -1.22 17.90 16.81
N ALA A 124 -1.70 17.30 15.70
CA ALA A 124 -0.83 16.64 14.74
C ALA A 124 0.26 17.59 14.20
N MET A 125 -0.09 18.83 13.86
CA MET A 125 0.85 19.83 13.35
C MET A 125 1.76 20.41 14.44
N PHE A 126 1.22 20.65 15.64
CA PHE A 126 1.98 21.22 16.75
C PHE A 126 3.20 20.35 17.12
N TRP A 127 3.01 19.03 17.23
CA TRP A 127 4.09 18.09 17.52
C TRP A 127 5.14 17.99 16.40
N HIS A 128 4.82 18.45 15.18
CA HIS A 128 5.74 18.53 14.05
C HIS A 128 6.37 19.91 13.83
N GLY A 129 6.17 20.83 14.80
CA GLY A 129 6.87 22.11 14.87
C GLY A 129 6.24 23.23 14.04
N TYR A 130 4.96 23.09 13.64
CA TYR A 130 4.23 24.18 13.00
C TYR A 130 3.88 25.26 14.00
N LYS A 131 4.00 26.54 13.61
CA LYS A 131 3.64 27.68 14.44
C LYS A 131 2.12 27.80 14.54
N LYS A 132 1.63 28.21 15.71
CA LYS A 132 0.19 28.38 15.97
C LYS A 132 -0.49 29.30 14.95
N SER A 133 0.23 30.33 14.44
CA SER A 133 -0.27 31.22 13.40
C SER A 133 -0.48 30.54 12.02
N GLU A 134 0.22 29.44 11.73
CA GLU A 134 0.15 28.74 10.46
C GLU A 134 -0.92 27.64 10.48
N ILE A 135 -1.20 27.08 11.66
CA ILE A 135 -2.07 25.92 11.87
C ILE A 135 -3.49 26.21 11.37
N SER A 136 -4.09 27.35 11.75
CA SER A 136 -5.48 27.67 11.40
C SER A 136 -5.72 27.73 9.89
N ALA A 137 -4.88 28.46 9.17
CA ALA A 137 -4.98 28.60 7.71
C ALA A 137 -4.76 27.26 7.00
N ARG A 138 -3.86 26.43 7.56
CA ARG A 138 -3.55 25.11 7.02
C ARG A 138 -4.71 24.13 7.21
N ILE A 139 -5.37 24.12 8.36
CA ILE A 139 -6.60 23.35 8.60
C ILE A 139 -7.64 23.69 7.53
N ASP A 140 -7.92 24.96 7.32
CA ASP A 140 -8.92 25.40 6.33
C ASP A 140 -8.53 24.99 4.90
N SER A 141 -7.24 25.04 4.56
CA SER A 141 -6.73 24.60 3.26
C SER A 141 -6.96 23.10 3.03
N TYR A 142 -6.62 22.25 4.02
CA TYR A 142 -6.75 20.80 3.87
C TYR A 142 -8.20 20.31 3.97
N LEU A 143 -9.05 20.99 4.73
CA LEU A 143 -10.50 20.72 4.71
C LEU A 143 -11.11 21.05 3.33
N ARG A 144 -10.71 22.18 2.71
CA ARG A 144 -11.12 22.50 1.34
C ARG A 144 -10.60 21.50 0.32
N LEU A 145 -9.31 21.12 0.41
CA LEU A 145 -8.70 20.09 -0.44
C LEU A 145 -9.49 18.78 -0.37
N ALA A 146 -9.95 18.39 0.84
CA ALA A 146 -10.79 17.21 1.05
C ALA A 146 -12.28 17.42 0.67
N GLU A 147 -12.64 18.54 0.03
CA GLU A 147 -14.02 18.90 -0.31
C GLU A 147 -14.98 18.83 0.89
N LEU A 148 -14.50 19.23 2.08
CA LEU A 148 -15.28 19.23 3.32
C LEU A 148 -15.86 20.63 3.60
N PRO A 149 -17.15 20.72 3.99
CA PRO A 149 -17.74 21.99 4.40
C PRO A 149 -17.03 22.59 5.62
N SER A 150 -17.01 23.91 5.74
CA SER A 150 -16.30 24.63 6.81
C SER A 150 -16.74 24.27 8.22
N PHE A 151 -18.02 23.88 8.42
CA PHE A 151 -18.53 23.51 9.73
C PHE A 151 -17.84 22.26 10.30
N VAL A 152 -17.30 21.36 9.44
CA VAL A 152 -16.58 20.14 9.83
C VAL A 152 -15.43 20.46 10.75
N ARG A 153 -14.78 21.61 10.57
CA ARG A 153 -13.69 22.06 11.41
C ARG A 153 -14.05 22.01 12.90
N TYR A 154 -15.25 22.46 13.24
CA TYR A 154 -15.73 22.60 14.62
C TYR A 154 -16.54 21.42 15.12
N SER A 155 -16.78 20.44 14.25
CA SER A 155 -17.56 19.25 14.56
C SER A 155 -16.74 18.20 15.31
N TYR A 156 -17.45 17.35 16.04
CA TYR A 156 -16.92 16.10 16.57
C TYR A 156 -17.08 14.98 15.53
N PRO A 157 -16.24 13.93 15.57
CA PRO A 157 -16.37 12.82 14.62
C PRO A 157 -17.76 12.18 14.56
N HIS A 158 -18.46 12.05 15.68
CA HIS A 158 -19.79 11.45 15.72
C HIS A 158 -20.88 12.27 15.00
N GLU A 159 -20.64 13.55 14.74
CA GLU A 159 -21.55 14.42 13.99
C GLU A 159 -21.36 14.31 12.46
N LEU A 160 -20.33 13.57 12.00
CA LEU A 160 -19.95 13.45 10.61
C LEU A 160 -20.43 12.14 9.99
N SER A 161 -20.81 12.16 8.71
CA SER A 161 -21.05 10.95 7.94
C SER A 161 -19.75 10.12 7.78
N GLY A 162 -19.88 8.81 7.47
CA GLY A 162 -18.72 7.94 7.24
C GLY A 162 -17.77 8.48 6.18
N GLY A 163 -18.28 8.95 5.04
CA GLY A 163 -17.47 9.54 3.99
C GLY A 163 -16.80 10.86 4.40
N MET A 164 -17.41 11.66 5.27
CA MET A 164 -16.77 12.86 5.83
C MET A 164 -15.66 12.50 6.80
N LYS A 165 -15.86 11.52 7.68
CA LYS A 165 -14.80 11.00 8.58
C LYS A 165 -13.61 10.49 7.79
N GLN A 166 -13.85 9.72 6.73
CA GLN A 166 -12.78 9.20 5.87
C GLN A 166 -11.98 10.32 5.22
N ARG A 167 -12.65 11.34 4.67
CA ARG A 167 -11.98 12.51 4.08
C ARG A 167 -11.24 13.35 5.14
N CYS A 168 -11.75 13.45 6.36
CA CYS A 168 -11.01 14.05 7.47
C CYS A 168 -9.73 13.27 7.78
N ALA A 169 -9.79 11.94 7.86
CA ALA A 169 -8.62 11.09 8.13
C ALA A 169 -7.56 11.22 7.01
N ILE A 170 -8.00 11.29 5.75
CA ILE A 170 -7.11 11.53 4.60
C ILE A 170 -6.48 12.94 4.71
N ALA A 171 -7.29 13.98 4.92
CA ALA A 171 -6.79 15.35 5.09
C ALA A 171 -5.77 15.40 6.23
N MET A 172 -6.07 14.75 7.36
CA MET A 172 -5.19 14.68 8.51
C MET A 172 -3.84 14.01 8.17
N SER A 173 -3.82 12.93 7.38
CA SER A 173 -2.59 12.27 6.96
C SER A 173 -1.68 13.13 6.08
N LEU A 174 -2.23 14.15 5.45
CA LEU A 174 -1.53 15.04 4.51
C LEU A 174 -1.06 16.35 5.14
N LEU A 175 -1.50 16.69 6.36
CA LEU A 175 -1.27 17.98 7.01
C LEU A 175 0.20 18.42 7.06
N CYS A 176 1.12 17.49 7.15
CA CYS A 176 2.55 17.78 7.25
C CYS A 176 3.29 17.71 5.90
N ASN A 177 2.59 17.61 4.77
CA ASN A 177 3.16 17.45 3.41
C ASN A 177 4.19 16.31 3.35
N PRO A 178 3.77 15.06 3.65
CA PRO A 178 4.69 13.93 3.55
C PRO A 178 5.12 13.70 2.10
N GLU A 179 6.35 13.21 1.88
CA GLU A 179 6.81 12.77 0.56
C GLU A 179 6.20 11.42 0.16
N LEU A 180 5.84 10.59 1.15
CA LEU A 180 5.26 9.26 0.95
C LEU A 180 3.99 9.08 1.79
N VAL A 181 2.90 8.71 1.15
CA VAL A 181 1.66 8.27 1.81
C VAL A 181 1.40 6.80 1.53
N ILE A 182 1.16 6.03 2.58
CA ILE A 182 0.70 4.65 2.49
C ILE A 182 -0.81 4.67 2.68
N ALA A 183 -1.57 4.34 1.64
CA ALA A 183 -3.02 4.28 1.67
C ALA A 183 -3.46 2.80 1.75
N ASP A 184 -3.77 2.34 2.96
CA ASP A 184 -4.14 0.95 3.22
C ASP A 184 -5.66 0.81 3.17
N GLU A 185 -6.16 0.26 2.08
CA GLU A 185 -7.58 0.09 1.77
C GLU A 185 -8.43 1.36 2.06
N PRO A 186 -8.06 2.53 1.52
CA PRO A 186 -8.64 3.81 1.92
C PRO A 186 -10.11 3.97 1.54
N THR A 187 -10.65 3.07 0.72
CA THR A 187 -12.02 3.11 0.19
C THR A 187 -12.90 1.96 0.68
N THR A 188 -12.40 1.08 1.54
CA THR A 188 -13.15 -0.07 2.06
C THR A 188 -14.36 0.39 2.89
N ALA A 189 -15.48 -0.32 2.76
CA ALA A 189 -16.76 -0.06 3.41
C ALA A 189 -17.43 1.28 3.01
N LEU A 190 -17.09 1.85 1.86
CA LEU A 190 -17.71 3.04 1.32
C LEU A 190 -18.50 2.71 0.06
N ASP A 191 -19.55 3.50 -0.20
CA ASP A 191 -20.29 3.41 -1.44
C ASP A 191 -19.44 3.90 -2.63
N VAL A 192 -19.81 3.47 -3.85
CA VAL A 192 -19.07 3.73 -5.10
C VAL A 192 -18.87 5.24 -5.37
N VAL A 193 -19.83 6.08 -4.98
CA VAL A 193 -19.75 7.53 -5.20
C VAL A 193 -18.68 8.15 -4.28
N VAL A 194 -18.66 7.76 -3.02
CA VAL A 194 -17.66 8.21 -2.04
C VAL A 194 -16.28 7.65 -2.39
N GLN A 195 -16.18 6.37 -2.82
CA GLN A 195 -14.92 5.82 -3.33
C GLN A 195 -14.32 6.69 -4.43
N ARG A 196 -15.11 7.03 -5.47
CA ARG A 196 -14.65 7.87 -6.58
C ARG A 196 -14.14 9.23 -6.11
N LYS A 197 -14.83 9.87 -5.15
CA LYS A 197 -14.40 11.15 -4.57
C LYS A 197 -13.06 11.03 -3.87
N ILE A 198 -12.84 9.97 -3.10
CA ILE A 198 -11.58 9.72 -2.41
C ILE A 198 -10.43 9.46 -3.39
N LEU A 199 -10.68 8.65 -4.42
CA LEU A 199 -9.66 8.40 -5.45
C LEU A 199 -9.30 9.69 -6.19
N LYS A 200 -10.30 10.50 -6.56
CA LYS A 200 -10.09 11.81 -7.17
C LYS A 200 -9.26 12.72 -6.26
N LEU A 201 -9.61 12.82 -4.98
CA LEU A 201 -8.87 13.59 -3.98
C LEU A 201 -7.39 13.17 -3.92
N LEU A 202 -7.10 11.87 -3.88
CA LEU A 202 -5.71 11.37 -3.84
C LEU A 202 -4.94 11.70 -5.12
N VAL A 203 -5.57 11.60 -6.30
CA VAL A 203 -4.96 11.97 -7.60
C VAL A 203 -4.64 13.46 -7.65
N GLU A 204 -5.59 14.32 -7.29
CA GLU A 204 -5.42 15.78 -7.30
C GLU A 204 -4.33 16.20 -6.31
N THR A 205 -4.39 15.69 -5.08
CA THR A 205 -3.38 15.95 -4.06
C THR A 205 -1.98 15.46 -4.49
N LYS A 206 -1.90 14.28 -5.11
CA LYS A 206 -0.64 13.76 -5.65
C LYS A 206 -0.02 14.72 -6.66
N SER A 207 -0.83 15.30 -7.54
CA SER A 207 -0.36 16.23 -8.57
C SER A 207 0.04 17.59 -7.98
N GLU A 208 -0.72 18.10 -7.00
CA GLU A 208 -0.47 19.40 -6.38
C GLU A 208 0.76 19.40 -5.45
N LEU A 209 0.98 18.29 -4.73
CA LEU A 209 2.03 18.18 -3.71
C LEU A 209 3.24 17.34 -4.16
N ASN A 210 3.29 16.87 -5.40
CA ASN A 210 4.30 15.90 -5.90
C ASN A 210 4.41 14.68 -4.98
N LEU A 211 3.28 14.17 -4.51
CA LEU A 211 3.17 13.12 -3.52
C LEU A 211 3.46 11.74 -4.14
N SER A 212 4.21 10.91 -3.42
CA SER A 212 4.36 9.49 -3.74
C SER A 212 3.36 8.68 -2.92
N ILE A 213 2.73 7.67 -3.52
CA ILE A 213 1.68 6.90 -2.86
C ILE A 213 1.94 5.41 -3.01
N ILE A 214 1.96 4.67 -1.89
CA ILE A 214 1.78 3.21 -1.89
C ILE A 214 0.29 2.96 -1.64
N PHE A 215 -0.42 2.50 -2.67
CA PHE A 215 -1.86 2.24 -2.60
C PHE A 215 -2.12 0.75 -2.44
N ILE A 216 -2.56 0.34 -1.26
CA ILE A 216 -2.86 -1.04 -0.90
C ILE A 216 -4.35 -1.29 -1.08
N THR A 217 -4.70 -2.33 -1.83
CA THR A 217 -6.10 -2.73 -2.06
C THR A 217 -6.18 -4.22 -2.38
N HIS A 218 -7.36 -4.82 -2.20
CA HIS A 218 -7.67 -6.13 -2.76
C HIS A 218 -8.39 -6.02 -4.12
N ASP A 219 -8.82 -4.83 -4.52
CA ASP A 219 -9.47 -4.56 -5.80
C ASP A 219 -8.47 -3.92 -6.78
N ILE A 220 -7.92 -4.76 -7.66
CA ILE A 220 -6.96 -4.32 -8.69
C ILE A 220 -7.58 -3.33 -9.68
N SER A 221 -8.92 -3.32 -9.86
CA SER A 221 -9.58 -2.41 -10.79
C SER A 221 -9.44 -0.94 -10.39
N LEU A 222 -9.35 -0.66 -9.09
CA LEU A 222 -9.13 0.69 -8.56
C LEU A 222 -7.77 1.26 -8.97
N LEU A 223 -6.78 0.40 -9.17
CA LEU A 223 -5.42 0.82 -9.53
C LEU A 223 -5.28 1.22 -10.99
N ALA A 224 -6.19 0.76 -11.86
CA ALA A 224 -6.11 1.01 -13.31
C ALA A 224 -6.04 2.50 -13.67
N SER A 225 -6.64 3.37 -12.84
CA SER A 225 -6.66 4.82 -13.04
C SER A 225 -5.63 5.60 -12.21
N LEU A 226 -4.91 4.92 -11.31
CA LEU A 226 -4.06 5.58 -10.30
C LEU A 226 -2.60 5.19 -10.42
N ALA A 227 -2.32 3.88 -10.52
CA ALA A 227 -0.99 3.35 -10.34
C ALA A 227 -0.17 3.37 -11.64
N GLN A 228 1.11 3.71 -11.53
CA GLN A 228 2.08 3.54 -12.60
C GLN A 228 2.61 2.10 -12.65
N ARG A 229 2.89 1.52 -11.48
CA ARG A 229 3.30 0.11 -11.35
C ARG A 229 2.45 -0.58 -10.29
N VAL A 230 2.33 -1.89 -10.42
CA VAL A 230 1.58 -2.72 -9.47
C VAL A 230 2.42 -3.91 -9.06
N GLY A 231 2.54 -4.09 -7.74
CA GLY A 231 3.06 -5.29 -7.11
C GLY A 231 1.93 -6.21 -6.68
N VAL A 232 2.02 -7.47 -7.05
CA VAL A 232 1.10 -8.53 -6.64
C VAL A 232 1.74 -9.31 -5.51
N MET A 233 1.08 -9.37 -4.35
CA MET A 233 1.57 -10.05 -3.16
C MET A 233 0.82 -11.34 -2.91
N TYR A 234 1.56 -12.41 -2.64
CA TYR A 234 1.03 -13.70 -2.24
C TYR A 234 1.93 -14.33 -1.17
N ASP A 235 1.37 -14.84 -0.09
CA ASP A 235 2.12 -15.48 1.02
C ASP A 235 3.32 -14.65 1.53
N GLY A 236 3.12 -13.35 1.70
CA GLY A 236 4.17 -12.44 2.21
C GLY A 236 5.23 -12.03 1.18
N SER A 237 5.18 -12.55 -0.03
CA SER A 237 6.16 -12.28 -1.09
C SER A 237 5.56 -11.47 -2.23
N LEU A 238 6.40 -10.70 -2.94
CA LEU A 238 6.05 -10.19 -4.27
C LEU A 238 6.18 -11.34 -5.28
N VAL A 239 5.07 -11.66 -5.95
CA VAL A 239 5.06 -12.69 -6.99
C VAL A 239 5.15 -12.08 -8.39
N GLU A 240 4.70 -10.84 -8.56
CA GLU A 240 4.82 -10.08 -9.79
C GLU A 240 4.87 -8.59 -9.49
N LEU A 241 5.70 -7.82 -10.21
CA LEU A 241 5.78 -6.37 -10.18
C LEU A 241 5.95 -5.88 -11.61
N ALA A 242 5.01 -5.08 -12.11
CA ALA A 242 5.05 -4.62 -13.49
C ALA A 242 4.45 -3.22 -13.64
N PRO A 243 4.75 -2.50 -14.75
CA PRO A 243 3.95 -1.37 -15.19
C PRO A 243 2.48 -1.78 -15.31
N MET A 244 1.57 -0.89 -14.90
CA MET A 244 0.14 -1.17 -14.80
C MET A 244 -0.45 -1.75 -16.11
N ASN A 245 -0.10 -1.15 -17.24
CA ASN A 245 -0.56 -1.62 -18.55
C ASN A 245 -0.05 -3.03 -18.87
N GLN A 246 1.21 -3.34 -18.54
CA GLN A 246 1.77 -4.68 -18.80
C GLN A 246 1.12 -5.73 -17.89
N LEU A 247 0.89 -5.41 -16.63
CA LEU A 247 0.22 -6.35 -15.73
C LEU A 247 -1.18 -6.72 -16.21
N PHE A 248 -1.95 -5.75 -16.76
CA PHE A 248 -3.30 -6.00 -17.27
C PHE A 248 -3.35 -6.72 -18.62
N THR A 249 -2.38 -6.45 -19.51
CA THR A 249 -2.38 -7.01 -20.85
C THR A 249 -1.55 -8.29 -20.98
N ASN A 250 -0.58 -8.48 -20.12
CA ASN A 250 0.38 -9.59 -20.20
C ASN A 250 0.88 -10.04 -18.82
N PRO A 251 -0.03 -10.42 -17.89
CA PRO A 251 0.38 -10.96 -16.59
C PRO A 251 1.17 -12.26 -16.78
N ARG A 252 2.19 -12.49 -15.97
CA ARG A 252 3.13 -13.61 -16.11
C ARG A 252 3.11 -14.58 -14.95
N HIS A 253 2.52 -14.19 -13.83
CA HIS A 253 2.30 -15.10 -12.72
C HIS A 253 0.88 -15.67 -12.75
N PRO A 254 0.67 -16.99 -12.61
CA PRO A 254 -0.69 -17.58 -12.66
C PRO A 254 -1.67 -17.00 -11.63
N TYR A 255 -1.18 -16.57 -10.48
CA TYR A 255 -2.00 -15.86 -9.49
C TYR A 255 -2.47 -14.50 -9.99
N SER A 256 -1.61 -13.71 -10.64
CA SER A 256 -1.98 -12.42 -11.23
C SER A 256 -2.99 -12.58 -12.35
N ILE A 257 -2.83 -13.60 -13.18
CA ILE A 257 -3.80 -13.97 -14.24
C ILE A 257 -5.17 -14.22 -13.61
N GLY A 258 -5.20 -15.03 -12.52
CA GLY A 258 -6.42 -15.32 -11.78
C GLY A 258 -7.05 -14.05 -11.19
N LEU A 259 -6.27 -13.17 -10.54
CA LEU A 259 -6.77 -11.92 -9.98
C LEU A 259 -7.38 -11.00 -11.05
N ILE A 260 -6.75 -10.88 -12.22
CA ILE A 260 -7.26 -10.05 -13.31
C ILE A 260 -8.53 -10.68 -13.93
N ALA A 261 -8.60 -12.01 -13.96
CA ALA A 261 -9.78 -12.71 -14.47
C ALA A 261 -11.04 -12.55 -13.59
N THR A 262 -10.88 -12.15 -12.31
CA THR A 262 -12.02 -11.83 -11.43
C THR A 262 -12.66 -10.48 -11.73
N ILE A 263 -12.03 -9.61 -12.55
CA ILE A 263 -12.56 -8.29 -12.88
C ILE A 263 -13.70 -8.43 -13.89
N PRO A 264 -14.94 -7.97 -13.56
CA PRO A 264 -16.05 -8.00 -14.51
C PRO A 264 -15.77 -7.12 -15.73
N ARG A 265 -15.80 -7.68 -16.92
CA ARG A 265 -15.69 -6.90 -18.17
C ARG A 265 -17.09 -6.53 -18.66
N LEU A 266 -17.32 -5.27 -19.01
CA LEU A 266 -18.62 -4.76 -19.49
C LEU A 266 -19.16 -5.45 -20.78
N LYS A 267 -18.30 -6.19 -21.49
CA LYS A 267 -18.65 -6.89 -22.74
C LYS A 267 -18.83 -8.39 -22.59
N ASP A 268 -18.60 -8.97 -21.41
CA ASP A 268 -18.73 -10.41 -21.24
C ASP A 268 -20.21 -10.76 -20.99
N GLU A 269 -20.87 -11.33 -22.00
CA GLU A 269 -22.15 -12.05 -21.82
C GLU A 269 -21.91 -13.16 -20.78
N ARG A 270 -22.50 -13.01 -19.58
CA ARG A 270 -22.67 -14.01 -18.49
C ARG A 270 -21.64 -15.17 -18.47
N LYS A 271 -20.34 -14.86 -18.48
CA LYS A 271 -19.33 -15.86 -18.12
C LYS A 271 -19.40 -16.08 -16.61
N GLU A 272 -19.37 -17.33 -16.20
CA GLU A 272 -19.21 -17.68 -14.78
C GLU A 272 -18.02 -16.92 -14.23
N LEU A 273 -18.22 -16.24 -13.08
CA LEU A 273 -17.14 -15.52 -12.38
C LEU A 273 -16.01 -16.51 -12.11
N PHE A 274 -14.81 -16.18 -12.55
CA PHE A 274 -13.64 -17.00 -12.26
C PHE A 274 -13.39 -16.97 -10.75
N GLU A 275 -13.55 -18.11 -10.10
CA GLU A 275 -13.13 -18.30 -8.72
C GLU A 275 -11.73 -18.93 -8.69
N MET A 276 -10.83 -18.33 -7.91
CA MET A 276 -9.50 -18.88 -7.74
C MET A 276 -9.58 -20.14 -6.85
N PRO A 277 -9.14 -21.31 -7.33
CA PRO A 277 -9.33 -22.55 -6.59
C PRO A 277 -8.51 -22.57 -5.29
N GLY A 278 -8.98 -23.31 -4.27
CA GLY A 278 -8.31 -23.57 -3.03
C GLY A 278 -8.28 -22.39 -2.05
N TYR A 279 -7.54 -22.58 -0.95
CA TYR A 279 -7.42 -21.61 0.13
C TYR A 279 -6.05 -20.93 0.14
N PRO A 280 -5.93 -19.69 0.67
CA PRO A 280 -4.64 -19.07 0.95
C PRO A 280 -3.76 -19.97 1.86
N PRO A 281 -2.44 -19.92 1.70
CA PRO A 281 -1.53 -20.70 2.53
C PRO A 281 -1.52 -20.25 4.00
N ASP A 282 -1.16 -21.16 4.89
CA ASP A 282 -0.92 -20.85 6.30
C ASP A 282 0.47 -20.25 6.48
N MET A 283 0.57 -18.94 6.63
CA MET A 283 1.84 -18.20 6.78
C MET A 283 2.64 -18.56 8.04
N SER A 284 2.10 -19.40 8.93
CA SER A 284 2.86 -19.95 10.06
C SER A 284 3.70 -21.17 9.70
N LYS A 285 3.58 -21.68 8.46
CA LYS A 285 4.34 -22.81 7.95
C LYS A 285 5.41 -22.34 6.98
N ASP A 286 6.55 -23.00 7.02
CA ASP A 286 7.57 -22.82 5.99
C ASP A 286 7.09 -23.47 4.68
N VAL A 287 7.17 -22.68 3.61
CA VAL A 287 6.81 -23.13 2.27
C VAL A 287 8.07 -23.62 1.56
N VAL A 288 8.05 -24.88 1.12
CA VAL A 288 9.06 -25.44 0.23
C VAL A 288 8.53 -25.30 -1.20
N GLY A 289 9.33 -24.69 -2.08
CA GLY A 289 8.92 -24.42 -3.45
C GLY A 289 8.10 -23.16 -3.61
N CYS A 290 7.29 -23.12 -4.66
CA CYS A 290 6.39 -22.01 -4.95
C CYS A 290 5.14 -22.06 -4.05
N ALA A 291 4.89 -21.00 -3.28
CA ALA A 291 3.74 -20.91 -2.38
C ALA A 291 2.39 -21.08 -3.10
N PHE A 292 2.33 -20.68 -4.38
CA PHE A 292 1.11 -20.80 -5.19
C PHE A 292 0.96 -22.18 -5.86
N ALA A 293 1.97 -23.07 -5.82
CA ALA A 293 1.94 -24.37 -6.51
C ALA A 293 0.67 -25.20 -6.24
N PRO A 294 0.14 -25.28 -4.99
CA PRO A 294 -1.07 -26.07 -4.69
C PRO A 294 -2.34 -25.58 -5.41
N ARG A 295 -2.38 -24.31 -5.84
CA ARG A 295 -3.51 -23.67 -6.52
C ARG A 295 -3.24 -23.42 -8.00
N CYS A 296 -2.04 -23.73 -8.47
CA CYS A 296 -1.56 -23.37 -9.80
C CYS A 296 -1.89 -24.45 -10.83
N LYS A 297 -2.68 -24.13 -11.84
CA LYS A 297 -2.97 -25.04 -12.95
C LYS A 297 -1.75 -25.35 -13.85
N TYR A 298 -0.69 -24.56 -13.73
CA TYR A 298 0.57 -24.74 -14.47
C TYR A 298 1.69 -25.29 -13.59
N ALA A 299 1.37 -25.82 -12.39
CA ALA A 299 2.37 -26.38 -11.49
C ALA A 299 3.10 -27.56 -12.13
N SER A 300 4.40 -27.61 -11.97
CA SER A 300 5.30 -28.70 -12.40
C SER A 300 6.14 -29.19 -11.23
N GLY A 301 6.88 -30.26 -11.39
CA GLY A 301 7.69 -30.85 -10.31
C GLY A 301 8.67 -29.87 -9.66
N ILE A 302 9.27 -28.96 -10.42
CA ILE A 302 10.17 -27.93 -9.87
C ILE A 302 9.43 -26.95 -8.95
N CYS A 303 8.15 -26.66 -9.21
CA CYS A 303 7.35 -25.74 -8.40
C CYS A 303 7.10 -26.26 -6.98
N THR A 304 7.16 -27.57 -6.75
CA THR A 304 6.96 -28.17 -5.43
C THR A 304 8.26 -28.30 -4.62
N SER A 305 9.42 -28.14 -5.26
CA SER A 305 10.73 -28.39 -4.64
C SER A 305 11.63 -27.17 -4.56
N GLN A 306 11.43 -26.19 -5.45
CA GLN A 306 12.28 -24.99 -5.51
C GLN A 306 11.43 -23.70 -5.53
N THR A 307 11.81 -22.74 -4.70
CA THR A 307 11.21 -21.40 -4.73
C THR A 307 11.69 -20.66 -5.98
N PRO A 308 10.79 -20.11 -6.83
CA PRO A 308 11.19 -19.36 -8.01
C PRO A 308 11.85 -18.02 -7.61
N ASP A 309 12.93 -17.66 -8.29
CA ASP A 309 13.58 -16.37 -8.12
C ASP A 309 12.68 -15.23 -8.62
N PHE A 310 12.71 -14.09 -7.91
CA PHE A 310 12.05 -12.87 -8.36
C PHE A 310 12.98 -12.18 -9.35
N ARG A 311 12.72 -12.33 -10.64
CA ARG A 311 13.60 -11.90 -11.74
C ARG A 311 12.90 -11.06 -12.77
N GLU A 312 13.66 -10.22 -13.46
CA GLU A 312 13.15 -9.42 -14.57
C GLU A 312 13.01 -10.27 -15.84
N ILE A 313 11.83 -10.24 -16.45
CA ILE A 313 11.51 -10.96 -17.70
C ILE A 313 11.36 -10.02 -18.91
N SER A 314 11.07 -8.76 -18.65
CA SER A 314 11.10 -7.67 -19.61
C SER A 314 11.32 -6.35 -18.87
N PRO A 315 11.69 -5.25 -19.52
CA PRO A 315 12.02 -4.00 -18.84
C PRO A 315 10.93 -3.55 -17.84
N GLY A 316 11.30 -3.50 -16.55
CA GLY A 316 10.41 -3.14 -15.45
C GLY A 316 9.37 -4.19 -15.06
N HIS A 317 9.39 -5.39 -15.66
CA HIS A 317 8.46 -6.48 -15.35
C HIS A 317 9.21 -7.62 -14.63
N MET A 318 9.02 -7.70 -13.32
CA MET A 318 9.60 -8.69 -12.44
C MET A 318 8.58 -9.77 -12.10
N VAL A 319 9.00 -11.05 -12.05
CA VAL A 319 8.11 -12.16 -11.71
C VAL A 319 8.85 -13.28 -10.96
N SER A 320 8.14 -13.91 -10.04
CA SER A 320 8.58 -15.09 -9.28
C SER A 320 7.80 -16.32 -9.76
N CYS A 321 8.13 -16.81 -10.95
CA CYS A 321 7.50 -18.00 -11.56
C CYS A 321 8.48 -18.76 -12.45
N HIS A 322 8.57 -20.10 -12.28
CA HIS A 322 9.40 -20.95 -13.12
C HIS A 322 8.93 -21.00 -14.58
N ASN A 323 7.63 -20.81 -14.80
CA ASN A 323 7.00 -20.95 -16.11
C ASN A 323 6.65 -19.60 -16.75
N ALA A 324 7.20 -18.48 -16.27
CA ALA A 324 6.80 -17.14 -16.67
C ALA A 324 6.90 -16.85 -18.18
N GLU A 325 7.88 -17.45 -18.87
CA GLU A 325 8.10 -17.23 -20.31
C GLU A 325 7.12 -18.03 -21.19
N VAL A 326 6.63 -19.17 -20.69
CA VAL A 326 5.76 -20.08 -21.45
C VAL A 326 4.28 -19.89 -21.16
N ILE A 327 3.96 -19.13 -20.08
CA ILE A 327 2.57 -18.80 -19.75
C ILE A 327 2.10 -17.69 -20.70
N ASN A 328 1.29 -18.06 -21.66
CA ASN A 328 0.48 -17.12 -22.44
C ASN A 328 -0.89 -17.07 -21.77
N ASP A 329 -1.38 -15.87 -21.52
CA ASP A 329 -2.64 -15.62 -20.82
C ASP A 329 -3.90 -16.07 -21.61
N GLY A 330 -3.76 -16.65 -22.79
CA GLY A 330 -4.89 -17.21 -23.57
C GLY A 330 -6.08 -16.27 -23.76
N THR A 331 -5.96 -14.99 -23.38
CA THR A 331 -7.07 -14.01 -23.37
C THR A 331 -7.21 -13.24 -24.68
N HIS A 332 -6.51 -13.69 -25.73
CA HIS A 332 -6.62 -13.14 -27.09
C HIS A 332 -7.30 -14.14 -28.07
N ASN A 333 -8.43 -14.76 -27.66
CA ASN A 333 -9.37 -15.34 -28.59
C ASN A 333 -10.81 -15.01 -28.20
#